data_7b954060f33a77243c56a27c509e2602
#
_entry.id   7b954060f33a77243c56a27c509e2602
#
_cell.length_a   1.000
_cell.length_b   1.000
_cell.length_c   1.000
_cell.angle_alpha   90.00
_cell.angle_beta   90.00
_cell.angle_gamma   90.00
#
_symmetry.space_group_name_H-M   'P 1'
#
loop_
_entity.id
_entity.type
_entity.pdbx_description
1 polymer ?
#
loop_
_entity_poly.entity_id
_entity_poly.type
_entity_poly.pdbx_seq_one_letter_code
_entity_poly.pdbx_strand_id
1 'polypeptide(L)'
;MAGPTRVLVTYASKMGSTQEIAEAIGRELETSGIQVTVTPCADNVSPESFDGVIIGSAIYTRRWVKAAKRFLKRHAAELDPNRTWLFQSGPIGEGAREEQVPTPKAIARVIVRHGLPAPITFGGRLDTEHATGPLSRWMGAKGPLSGDFRDWARIRGWASDIADQLDRATAEGQQ
;
A
#
# COMPACT_ATOMS: atom_id res chain seq x y z
N MET A 1 1.17 2.31 -31.49
CA MET A 1 0.56 1.43 -30.46
C MET A 1 1.12 1.84 -29.11
N ALA A 2 0.25 2.19 -28.16
CA ALA A 2 0.70 2.44 -26.79
C ALA A 2 1.30 1.13 -26.21
N GLY A 3 2.40 1.24 -25.47
CA GLY A 3 2.97 0.10 -24.77
C GLY A 3 2.04 -0.38 -23.64
N PRO A 4 2.34 -1.51 -23.01
CA PRO A 4 1.55 -2.00 -21.88
C PRO A 4 1.61 -0.99 -20.71
N THR A 5 0.48 -0.81 -20.04
CA THR A 5 0.38 0.02 -18.83
C THR A 5 1.36 -0.47 -17.76
N ARG A 6 2.14 0.43 -17.17
CA ARG A 6 3.17 0.14 -16.18
C ARG A 6 2.80 0.72 -14.83
N VAL A 7 2.80 -0.11 -13.79
CA VAL A 7 2.46 0.29 -12.42
C VAL A 7 3.59 0.01 -11.45
N LEU A 8 3.92 1.00 -10.64
CA LEU A 8 4.82 0.85 -9.51
C LEU A 8 4.00 0.53 -8.25
N VAL A 9 4.27 -0.58 -7.60
CA VAL A 9 3.78 -0.89 -6.26
C VAL A 9 4.96 -0.80 -5.30
N THR A 10 5.01 0.26 -4.50
CA THR A 10 6.10 0.45 -3.54
C THR A 10 5.58 0.41 -2.11
N TYR A 11 6.36 -0.19 -1.21
CA TYR A 11 5.90 -0.47 0.14
C TYR A 11 7.00 -0.26 1.20
N ALA A 12 6.56 -0.08 2.44
CA ALA A 12 7.43 -0.17 3.60
C ALA A 12 6.81 -1.05 4.69
N SER A 13 7.52 -2.10 5.03
CA SER A 13 7.13 -3.10 6.03
C SER A 13 8.25 -3.31 7.04
N LYS A 14 7.90 -3.70 8.27
CA LYS A 14 8.87 -4.14 9.28
C LYS A 14 8.80 -5.64 9.54
N MET A 15 7.63 -6.25 9.34
CA MET A 15 7.34 -7.64 9.70
C MET A 15 6.78 -8.44 8.52
N GLY A 16 6.96 -7.96 7.29
CA GLY A 16 6.57 -8.66 6.06
C GLY A 16 5.09 -8.52 5.66
N SER A 17 4.17 -8.22 6.57
CA SER A 17 2.73 -8.19 6.26
C SER A 17 2.37 -7.23 5.12
N THR A 18 2.90 -6.01 5.13
CA THR A 18 2.67 -5.01 4.08
C THR A 18 3.32 -5.42 2.76
N GLN A 19 4.46 -6.09 2.81
CA GLN A 19 5.12 -6.65 1.63
C GLN A 19 4.24 -7.68 0.93
N GLU A 20 3.72 -8.65 1.67
CA GLU A 20 2.84 -9.68 1.11
C GLU A 20 1.55 -9.08 0.52
N ILE A 21 1.01 -8.01 1.13
CA ILE A 21 -0.11 -7.25 0.56
C ILE A 21 0.30 -6.60 -0.77
N ALA A 22 1.43 -5.92 -0.82
CA ALA A 22 1.94 -5.29 -2.04
C ALA A 22 2.17 -6.30 -3.18
N GLU A 23 2.73 -7.46 -2.85
CA GLU A 23 2.92 -8.56 -3.80
C GLU A 23 1.59 -9.14 -4.30
N ALA A 24 0.57 -9.25 -3.44
CA ALA A 24 -0.76 -9.72 -3.83
C ALA A 24 -1.46 -8.71 -4.75
N ILE A 25 -1.32 -7.41 -4.48
CA ILE A 25 -1.80 -6.34 -5.35
C ILE A 25 -1.11 -6.43 -6.72
N GLY A 26 0.21 -6.58 -6.73
CA GLY A 26 0.99 -6.73 -7.98
C GLY A 26 0.50 -7.90 -8.83
N ARG A 27 0.37 -9.07 -8.23
CA ARG A 27 -0.13 -10.27 -8.94
C ARG A 27 -1.53 -10.08 -9.51
N GLU A 28 -2.43 -9.41 -8.78
CA GLU A 28 -3.77 -9.15 -9.29
C GLU A 28 -3.78 -8.22 -10.50
N LEU A 29 -2.99 -7.14 -10.46
CA LEU A 29 -2.81 -6.22 -11.59
C LEU A 29 -2.22 -6.93 -12.82
N GLU A 30 -1.26 -7.84 -12.62
CA GLU A 30 -0.67 -8.63 -13.71
C GLU A 30 -1.69 -9.53 -14.40
N THR A 31 -2.73 -10.03 -13.69
CA THR A 31 -3.83 -10.79 -14.31
C THR A 31 -4.63 -9.97 -15.32
N SER A 32 -4.61 -8.64 -15.19
CA SER A 32 -5.24 -7.69 -16.12
C SER A 32 -4.28 -7.21 -17.23
N GLY A 33 -3.12 -7.84 -17.38
CA GLY A 33 -2.15 -7.49 -18.43
C GLY A 33 -1.30 -6.25 -18.14
N ILE A 34 -1.33 -5.75 -16.92
CA ILE A 34 -0.53 -4.60 -16.47
C ILE A 34 0.89 -5.07 -16.15
N GLN A 35 1.91 -4.34 -16.58
CA GLN A 35 3.29 -4.57 -16.16
C GLN A 35 3.52 -3.96 -14.78
N VAL A 36 3.88 -4.78 -13.79
CA VAL A 36 4.03 -4.34 -12.41
C VAL A 36 5.47 -4.44 -11.94
N THR A 37 5.92 -3.41 -11.25
CA THR A 37 7.17 -3.44 -10.48
C THR A 37 6.82 -3.34 -9.00
N VAL A 38 7.10 -4.38 -8.22
CA VAL A 38 6.92 -4.38 -6.76
C VAL A 38 8.27 -4.20 -6.09
N THR A 39 8.44 -3.15 -5.28
CA THR A 39 9.74 -2.83 -4.68
C THR A 39 9.59 -2.11 -3.33
N PRO A 40 10.53 -2.27 -2.39
CA PRO A 40 10.54 -1.46 -1.17
C PRO A 40 10.70 0.03 -1.45
N CYS A 41 10.02 0.89 -0.67
CA CYS A 41 10.20 2.34 -0.74
C CYS A 41 11.65 2.79 -0.50
N ALA A 42 12.45 1.94 0.16
CA ALA A 42 13.87 2.21 0.43
C ALA A 42 14.73 2.24 -0.85
N ASP A 43 14.34 1.49 -1.88
CA ASP A 43 15.04 1.43 -3.17
C ASP A 43 14.86 2.73 -3.97
N ASN A 44 13.86 3.54 -3.58
CA ASN A 44 13.64 4.88 -4.11
C ASN A 44 13.56 4.94 -5.65
N VAL A 45 12.84 3.98 -6.25
CA VAL A 45 12.55 3.95 -7.68
C VAL A 45 11.72 5.17 -8.06
N SER A 46 12.12 5.91 -9.10
CA SER A 46 11.37 7.09 -9.55
C SER A 46 9.98 6.70 -10.09
N PRO A 47 8.90 7.37 -9.67
CA PRO A 47 7.56 7.11 -10.19
C PRO A 47 7.32 7.60 -11.62
N GLU A 48 8.17 8.49 -12.15
CA GLU A 48 7.98 9.16 -13.46
C GLU A 48 7.87 8.22 -14.65
N SER A 49 8.44 7.02 -14.55
CA SER A 49 8.42 6.03 -15.64
C SER A 49 7.23 5.08 -15.57
N PHE A 50 6.25 5.33 -14.71
CA PHE A 50 5.07 4.50 -14.51
C PHE A 50 3.79 5.27 -14.80
N ASP A 51 2.80 4.57 -15.34
CA ASP A 51 1.47 5.12 -15.64
C ASP A 51 0.58 5.18 -14.38
N GLY A 52 0.91 4.40 -13.35
CA GLY A 52 0.22 4.40 -12.07
C GLY A 52 1.16 4.06 -10.93
N VAL A 53 0.87 4.56 -9.73
CA VAL A 53 1.71 4.37 -8.53
C VAL A 53 0.86 3.98 -7.34
N ILE A 54 1.22 2.87 -6.70
CA ILE A 54 0.60 2.40 -5.47
C ILE A 54 1.65 2.46 -4.35
N ILE A 55 1.33 3.15 -3.26
CA ILE A 55 2.26 3.32 -2.14
C ILE A 55 1.64 2.74 -0.87
N GLY A 56 2.32 1.76 -0.27
CA GLY A 56 1.89 1.08 0.92
C GLY A 56 2.80 1.29 2.13
N SER A 57 2.21 1.37 3.31
CA SER A 57 2.97 1.43 4.56
C SER A 57 2.31 0.65 5.68
N ALA A 58 3.13 -0.07 6.45
CA ALA A 58 2.68 -0.50 7.76
C ALA A 58 2.47 0.70 8.69
N ILE A 59 1.47 0.58 9.59
CA ILE A 59 1.23 1.56 10.65
C ILE A 59 1.74 0.99 11.97
N TYR A 60 2.61 1.76 12.62
CA TYR A 60 3.03 1.52 13.99
C TYR A 60 2.82 2.78 14.82
N THR A 61 2.18 2.66 15.95
CA THR A 61 1.90 3.79 16.86
C THR A 61 1.32 5.02 16.11
N ARG A 62 0.34 4.77 15.25
CA ARG A 62 -0.31 5.79 14.39
C ARG A 62 0.64 6.53 13.44
N ARG A 63 1.70 5.88 12.99
CA ARG A 63 2.69 6.45 12.07
C ARG A 63 3.02 5.48 10.95
N TRP A 64 3.19 6.00 9.76
CA TRP A 64 3.78 5.26 8.65
C TRP A 64 5.25 4.97 8.90
N VAL A 65 5.74 3.87 8.36
CA VAL A 65 7.17 3.55 8.35
C VAL A 65 7.94 4.67 7.68
N LYS A 66 9.11 5.00 8.23
CA LYS A 66 9.91 6.15 7.81
C LYS A 66 10.23 6.14 6.31
N ALA A 67 10.51 4.97 5.72
CA ALA A 67 10.82 4.83 4.30
C ALA A 67 9.63 5.25 3.42
N ALA A 68 8.40 4.76 3.68
CA ALA A 68 7.21 5.15 2.92
C ALA A 68 6.89 6.64 3.06
N LYS A 69 6.98 7.16 4.29
CA LYS A 69 6.78 8.60 4.51
C LYS A 69 7.79 9.46 3.75
N ARG A 70 9.05 9.02 3.68
CA ARG A 70 10.10 9.72 2.94
C ARG A 70 9.86 9.66 1.44
N PHE A 71 9.52 8.48 0.92
CA PHE A 71 9.19 8.27 -0.48
C PHE A 71 8.02 9.18 -0.91
N LEU A 72 6.89 9.11 -0.19
CA LEU A 72 5.73 9.95 -0.48
C LEU A 72 6.08 11.44 -0.47
N LYS A 73 6.80 11.92 0.55
CA LYS A 73 7.20 13.34 0.62
C LYS A 73 8.11 13.78 -0.51
N ARG A 74 9.00 12.90 -0.96
CA ARG A 74 9.96 13.20 -2.04
C ARG A 74 9.25 13.34 -3.38
N HIS A 75 8.32 12.43 -3.66
CA HIS A 75 7.72 12.31 -4.98
C HIS A 75 6.31 12.90 -5.09
N ALA A 76 5.72 13.39 -4.01
CA ALA A 76 4.33 13.84 -3.99
C ALA A 76 3.98 14.91 -5.04
N ALA A 77 4.92 15.76 -5.44
CA ALA A 77 4.71 16.78 -6.47
C ALA A 77 4.71 16.20 -7.90
N GLU A 78 5.24 15.00 -8.08
CA GLU A 78 5.35 14.30 -9.38
C GLU A 78 4.20 13.30 -9.58
N LEU A 79 3.46 12.98 -8.51
CA LEU A 79 2.38 12.00 -8.54
C LEU A 79 1.09 12.62 -9.11
N ASP A 80 0.49 11.94 -10.09
CA ASP A 80 -0.86 12.25 -10.57
C ASP A 80 -1.89 11.73 -9.55
N PRO A 81 -2.74 12.61 -8.96
CA PRO A 81 -3.78 12.18 -8.02
C PRO A 81 -4.76 11.15 -8.58
N ASN A 82 -5.02 11.14 -9.90
CA ASN A 82 -5.94 10.22 -10.54
C ASN A 82 -5.31 8.86 -10.86
N ARG A 83 -3.98 8.75 -10.74
CA ARG A 83 -3.19 7.55 -11.02
C ARG A 83 -2.32 7.13 -9.84
N THR A 84 -2.68 7.62 -8.65
CA THR A 84 -1.98 7.31 -7.40
C THR A 84 -2.95 6.72 -6.39
N TRP A 85 -2.58 5.60 -5.79
CA TRP A 85 -3.34 4.94 -4.74
C TRP A 85 -2.46 4.70 -3.53
N LEU A 86 -3.06 4.85 -2.37
CA LEU A 86 -2.36 4.68 -1.10
C LEU A 86 -3.04 3.60 -0.28
N PHE A 87 -2.25 2.75 0.37
CA PHE A 87 -2.77 1.83 1.37
C PHE A 87 -1.92 1.81 2.63
N GLN A 88 -2.56 1.44 3.72
CA GLN A 88 -1.88 1.23 4.99
C GLN A 88 -2.33 -0.09 5.60
N SER A 89 -1.43 -0.76 6.30
CA SER A 89 -1.73 -2.02 6.98
C SER A 89 -1.31 -1.95 8.44
N GLY A 90 -2.12 -2.53 9.33
CA GLY A 90 -1.71 -2.50 10.69
C GLY A 90 -2.72 -2.83 11.77
N PRO A 91 -4.03 -2.65 11.60
CA PRO A 91 -4.96 -3.15 12.61
C PRO A 91 -4.77 -4.65 12.78
N ILE A 92 -4.69 -5.08 14.03
CA ILE A 92 -4.62 -6.47 14.46
C ILE A 92 -5.66 -6.70 15.54
N GLY A 93 -6.16 -7.93 15.65
CA GLY A 93 -7.21 -8.27 16.60
C GLY A 93 -8.60 -8.34 15.95
N GLU A 94 -9.61 -8.57 16.80
CA GLU A 94 -11.00 -8.67 16.37
C GLU A 94 -11.46 -7.37 15.72
N GLY A 95 -12.13 -7.45 14.56
CA GLY A 95 -12.56 -6.28 13.80
C GLY A 95 -11.49 -5.63 12.90
N ALA A 96 -10.22 -6.04 12.99
CA ALA A 96 -9.13 -5.45 12.21
C ALA A 96 -9.31 -5.51 10.68
N ARG A 97 -10.10 -6.44 10.18
CA ARG A 97 -10.39 -6.60 8.74
C ARG A 97 -11.24 -5.46 8.18
N GLU A 98 -12.10 -4.88 8.99
CA GLU A 98 -13.05 -3.83 8.62
C GLU A 98 -12.64 -2.45 9.12
N GLU A 99 -11.66 -2.38 10.02
CA GLU A 99 -11.23 -1.16 10.65
C GLU A 99 -10.55 -0.20 9.66
N GLN A 100 -11.07 1.03 9.58
CA GLN A 100 -10.43 2.14 8.89
C GLN A 100 -9.66 2.99 9.90
N VAL A 101 -8.34 2.86 9.88
CA VAL A 101 -7.48 3.65 10.76
C VAL A 101 -7.31 5.05 10.19
N PRO A 102 -7.48 6.12 11.01
CA PRO A 102 -7.27 7.47 10.54
C PRO A 102 -5.88 7.68 9.94
N THR A 103 -5.82 8.41 8.84
CA THR A 103 -4.56 8.75 8.19
C THR A 103 -3.65 9.52 9.16
N PRO A 104 -2.40 9.08 9.36
CA PRO A 104 -1.47 9.78 10.23
C PRO A 104 -1.29 11.25 9.81
N LYS A 105 -1.31 12.19 10.78
CA LYS A 105 -1.26 13.64 10.50
C LYS A 105 -0.16 14.07 9.53
N ALA A 106 1.02 13.43 9.60
CA ALA A 106 2.15 13.75 8.71
C ALA A 106 1.90 13.33 7.26
N ILE A 107 1.08 12.31 7.03
CA ILE A 107 0.65 11.83 5.71
C ILE A 107 -0.52 12.69 5.23
N ALA A 108 -1.51 12.93 6.07
CA ALA A 108 -2.65 13.77 5.76
C ALA A 108 -2.24 15.15 5.21
N ARG A 109 -1.20 15.77 5.79
CA ARG A 109 -0.67 17.06 5.30
C ARG A 109 -0.10 16.97 3.88
N VAL A 110 0.52 15.85 3.52
CA VAL A 110 1.08 15.65 2.16
C VAL A 110 -0.05 15.42 1.16
N ILE A 111 -1.00 14.54 1.49
CA ILE A 111 -2.15 14.24 0.61
C ILE A 111 -2.97 15.51 0.33
N VAL A 112 -3.31 16.28 1.37
CA VAL A 112 -4.08 17.52 1.21
C VAL A 112 -3.32 18.53 0.35
N ARG A 113 -2.01 18.68 0.57
CA ARG A 113 -1.18 19.62 -0.20
C ARG A 113 -1.12 19.30 -1.69
N HIS A 114 -1.11 18.02 -2.04
CA HIS A 114 -0.91 17.55 -3.41
C HIS A 114 -2.16 16.95 -4.05
N GLY A 115 -3.31 17.03 -3.38
CA GLY A 115 -4.58 16.49 -3.87
C GLY A 115 -4.63 14.97 -3.99
N LEU A 116 -3.72 14.25 -3.31
CA LEU A 116 -3.64 12.79 -3.37
C LEU A 116 -4.80 12.11 -2.61
N PRO A 117 -5.19 10.88 -2.98
CA PRO A 117 -6.26 10.16 -2.29
C PRO A 117 -5.86 9.75 -0.87
N ALA A 118 -6.85 9.57 0.00
CA ALA A 118 -6.63 8.99 1.31
C ALA A 118 -6.28 7.50 1.22
N PRO A 119 -5.42 6.97 2.10
CA PRO A 119 -5.08 5.56 2.08
C PRO A 119 -6.24 4.67 2.53
N ILE A 120 -6.46 3.56 1.82
CA ILE A 120 -7.29 2.46 2.32
C ILE A 120 -6.55 1.71 3.44
N THR A 121 -7.27 1.23 4.44
CA THR A 121 -6.69 0.42 5.51
C THR A 121 -6.98 -1.05 5.29
N PHE A 122 -5.95 -1.89 5.35
CA PHE A 122 -6.06 -3.35 5.41
C PHE A 122 -5.64 -3.85 6.79
N GLY A 123 -6.22 -4.96 7.23
CA GLY A 123 -5.75 -5.66 8.41
C GLY A 123 -4.28 -6.06 8.28
N GLY A 124 -3.61 -6.19 9.40
CA GLY A 124 -2.22 -6.64 9.47
C GLY A 124 -2.08 -8.10 9.88
N ARG A 125 -0.84 -8.57 10.00
CA ARG A 125 -0.50 -9.84 10.61
C ARG A 125 0.51 -9.60 11.72
N LEU A 126 0.31 -10.26 12.85
CA LEU A 126 1.27 -10.34 13.92
C LEU A 126 1.50 -11.80 14.29
N ASP A 127 2.70 -12.28 14.08
CA ASP A 127 3.15 -13.58 14.59
C ASP A 127 4.46 -13.45 15.35
N THR A 128 4.77 -14.48 16.13
CA THR A 128 5.96 -14.50 16.98
C THR A 128 7.26 -14.66 16.21
N GLU A 129 7.21 -15.26 15.02
CA GLU A 129 8.40 -15.52 14.21
C GLU A 129 8.95 -14.26 13.57
N HIS A 130 8.08 -13.29 13.25
CA HIS A 130 8.43 -12.03 12.59
C HIS A 130 8.49 -10.82 13.55
N ALA A 131 8.22 -11.04 14.84
CA ALA A 131 8.25 -9.97 15.83
C ALA A 131 9.67 -9.49 16.10
N THR A 132 9.98 -8.25 15.74
CA THR A 132 11.27 -7.60 16.03
C THR A 132 11.17 -6.76 17.30
N GLY A 133 12.04 -7.03 18.27
CA GLY A 133 12.12 -6.32 19.55
C GLY A 133 11.30 -6.93 20.67
N PRO A 134 11.65 -6.60 21.94
CA PRO A 134 11.06 -7.24 23.12
C PRO A 134 9.57 -6.97 23.29
N LEU A 135 9.09 -5.77 22.92
CA LEU A 135 7.69 -5.41 23.06
C LEU A 135 6.78 -6.11 22.05
N SER A 136 7.20 -6.19 20.78
CA SER A 136 6.45 -6.90 19.73
C SER A 136 6.43 -8.41 19.95
N ARG A 137 7.50 -8.97 20.49
CA ARG A 137 7.56 -10.39 20.91
C ARG A 137 6.63 -10.66 22.10
N TRP A 138 6.56 -9.76 23.06
CA TRP A 138 5.64 -9.88 24.19
C TRP A 138 4.17 -9.77 23.75
N MET A 139 3.84 -8.85 22.85
CA MET A 139 2.50 -8.70 22.30
C MET A 139 2.09 -9.86 21.39
N GLY A 140 3.05 -10.51 20.71
CA GLY A 140 2.81 -11.63 19.80
C GLY A 140 2.70 -12.99 20.51
N ALA A 141 3.33 -13.14 21.67
CA ALA A 141 3.64 -14.45 22.24
C ALA A 141 2.44 -15.27 22.74
N LYS A 142 1.30 -14.70 23.12
CA LYS A 142 0.09 -15.46 23.59
C LYS A 142 -1.15 -14.55 23.78
N GLY A 143 -1.34 -13.50 23.01
CA GLY A 143 -2.46 -12.59 23.21
C GLY A 143 -3.52 -12.67 22.11
N PRO A 144 -4.72 -12.06 22.32
CA PRO A 144 -5.78 -11.96 21.32
C PRO A 144 -5.37 -11.14 20.07
N LEU A 145 -4.17 -10.58 20.06
CA LEU A 145 -3.61 -9.80 18.97
C LEU A 145 -2.71 -10.60 18.01
N SER A 146 -2.40 -11.89 18.32
CA SER A 146 -1.65 -12.73 17.38
C SER A 146 -2.58 -13.32 16.32
N GLY A 147 -2.18 -13.27 15.06
CA GLY A 147 -2.95 -13.85 13.96
C GLY A 147 -2.80 -13.07 12.65
N ASP A 148 -3.45 -13.60 11.62
CA ASP A 148 -3.55 -12.98 10.31
C ASP A 148 -4.95 -12.38 10.13
N PHE A 149 -5.00 -11.05 10.11
CA PHE A 149 -6.24 -10.27 10.01
C PHE A 149 -6.42 -9.65 8.63
N ARG A 150 -5.62 -10.08 7.65
CA ARG A 150 -5.72 -9.59 6.28
C ARG A 150 -6.92 -10.21 5.59
N ASP A 151 -7.68 -9.38 4.90
CA ASP A 151 -8.76 -9.81 4.01
C ASP A 151 -8.24 -9.85 2.56
N TRP A 152 -7.84 -11.04 2.12
CA TRP A 152 -7.26 -11.24 0.80
C TRP A 152 -8.25 -10.99 -0.34
N ALA A 153 -9.55 -11.25 -0.14
CA ALA A 153 -10.57 -10.96 -1.14
C ALA A 153 -10.71 -9.45 -1.33
N ARG A 154 -10.73 -8.69 -0.24
CA ARG A 154 -10.79 -7.23 -0.27
C ARG A 154 -9.55 -6.61 -0.89
N ILE A 155 -8.35 -7.16 -0.60
CA ILE A 155 -7.09 -6.68 -1.18
C ILE A 155 -7.09 -6.88 -2.70
N ARG A 156 -7.45 -8.07 -3.17
CA ARG A 156 -7.53 -8.36 -4.61
C ARG A 156 -8.64 -7.56 -5.30
N GLY A 157 -9.81 -7.44 -4.70
CA GLY A 157 -10.90 -6.62 -5.22
C GLY A 157 -10.48 -5.17 -5.43
N TRP A 158 -9.78 -4.59 -4.46
CA TRP A 158 -9.25 -3.23 -4.58
C TRP A 158 -8.21 -3.10 -5.71
N ALA A 159 -7.35 -4.09 -5.90
CA ALA A 159 -6.39 -4.11 -7.01
C ALA A 159 -7.08 -4.24 -8.37
N SER A 160 -8.13 -5.07 -8.47
CA SER A 160 -8.96 -5.19 -9.67
C SER A 160 -9.66 -3.87 -10.02
N ASP A 161 -10.21 -3.16 -9.03
CA ASP A 161 -10.81 -1.83 -9.22
C ASP A 161 -9.79 -0.81 -9.77
N ILE A 162 -8.54 -0.90 -9.33
CA ILE A 162 -7.44 -0.06 -9.85
C ILE A 162 -7.15 -0.40 -11.32
N ALA A 163 -7.08 -1.68 -11.67
CA ALA A 163 -6.89 -2.09 -13.05
C ALA A 163 -7.98 -1.51 -13.98
N ASP A 164 -9.25 -1.62 -13.56
CA ASP A 164 -10.39 -1.07 -14.30
C ASP A 164 -10.33 0.45 -14.45
N GLN A 165 -9.80 1.17 -13.45
CA GLN A 165 -9.61 2.63 -13.52
C GLN A 165 -8.51 2.99 -14.52
N LEU A 166 -7.40 2.25 -14.53
CA LEU A 166 -6.30 2.47 -15.47
C LEU A 166 -6.71 2.19 -16.91
N ASP A 167 -7.48 1.14 -17.16
CA ASP A 167 -7.98 0.80 -18.49
C ASP A 167 -8.90 1.88 -19.05
N ARG A 168 -9.82 2.39 -18.22
CA ARG A 168 -10.71 3.51 -18.61
C ARG A 168 -9.93 4.78 -18.94
N ALA A 169 -8.96 5.15 -18.10
CA ALA A 169 -8.15 6.34 -18.32
C ALA A 169 -7.29 6.23 -19.60
N THR A 170 -6.86 5.03 -19.96
CA THR A 170 -6.12 4.78 -21.21
C THR A 170 -7.04 4.90 -22.44
N ALA A 171 -8.27 4.41 -22.36
CA ALA A 171 -9.27 4.51 -23.43
C ALA A 171 -9.70 5.96 -23.71
N GLU A 172 -9.87 6.78 -22.67
CA GLU A 172 -10.22 8.20 -22.78
C GLU A 172 -9.10 9.05 -23.37
N GLY A 173 -7.84 8.73 -23.09
CA GLY A 173 -6.67 9.43 -23.60
C GLY A 173 -6.36 9.16 -25.09
N GLN A 174 -7.07 8.21 -25.72
CA GLN A 174 -6.90 7.84 -27.14
C GLN A 174 -7.98 8.45 -28.06
N GLN A 175 -8.91 9.25 -27.55
CA GLN A 175 -9.93 9.97 -28.29
C GLN A 175 -9.52 11.45 -28.46
#